data_d91cb7235a02b9f75774ede990c8498d
#
_entry.id   d91cb7235a02b9f75774ede990c8498d
#
_cell.length_a   1.000
_cell.length_b   1.000
_cell.length_c   1.000
_cell.angle_alpha   90.00
_cell.angle_beta   90.00
_cell.angle_gamma   90.00
#
_symmetry.space_group_name_H-M   'P 1'
#
loop_
_entity.id
_entity.type
_entity.pdbx_description
1 polymer ?
#
loop_
_entity_poly.entity_id
_entity_poly.type
_entity_poly.pdbx_seq_one_letter_code
_entity_poly.pdbx_strand_id
1 'polypeptide(L)'
;MANGSDLKAIATRLYDRAMELDSLRFGDFTLSSGAKSTYYFDGRMLSTDPEGASLIAQAFSIALEDAGAEAFGGPTVAAVPIVGALALQSHL
;
A
#
# COMPACT_ATOMS: atom_id res chain seq x y z
N MET A 1 19.48 -6.51 7.45
CA MET A 1 18.38 -5.76 8.05
C MET A 1 17.90 -4.69 7.09
N ALA A 2 16.60 -4.59 6.90
CA ALA A 2 16.00 -3.58 6.02
C ALA A 2 16.17 -2.17 6.61
N ASN A 3 16.29 -1.15 5.74
CA ASN A 3 16.55 0.22 6.14
C ASN A 3 15.76 1.20 5.25
N GLY A 4 16.03 2.49 5.38
CA GLY A 4 15.37 3.53 4.60
C GLY A 4 15.57 3.40 3.09
N SER A 5 16.71 2.85 2.64
CA SER A 5 16.96 2.60 1.21
C SER A 5 16.02 1.53 0.67
N ASP A 6 15.76 0.49 1.47
CA ASP A 6 14.83 -0.58 1.08
C ASP A 6 13.41 -0.05 1.01
N LEU A 7 12.97 0.77 1.97
CA LEU A 7 11.67 1.43 1.92
C LEU A 7 11.53 2.32 0.70
N LYS A 8 12.57 3.07 0.35
CA LYS A 8 12.56 3.95 -0.81
C LYS A 8 12.42 3.15 -2.11
N ALA A 9 13.13 2.04 -2.23
CA ALA A 9 13.05 1.15 -3.38
C ALA A 9 11.65 0.55 -3.52
N ILE A 10 11.05 0.12 -2.40
CA ILE A 10 9.70 -0.41 -2.36
C ILE A 10 8.69 0.66 -2.75
N ALA A 11 8.84 1.88 -2.23
CA ALA A 11 7.95 3.00 -2.56
C ALA A 11 8.00 3.34 -4.06
N THR A 12 9.19 3.35 -4.65
CA THR A 12 9.37 3.57 -6.08
C THR A 12 8.66 2.49 -6.90
N ARG A 13 8.82 1.23 -6.52
CA ARG A 13 8.16 0.12 -7.22
C ARG A 13 6.64 0.17 -7.04
N LEU A 14 6.15 0.55 -5.86
CA LEU A 14 4.72 0.75 -5.62
C LEU A 14 4.14 1.84 -6.53
N TYR A 15 4.86 2.95 -6.68
CA TYR A 15 4.45 4.02 -7.58
C TYR A 15 4.33 3.51 -9.02
N ASP A 16 5.36 2.81 -9.51
CA ASP A 16 5.36 2.26 -10.87
C ASP A 16 4.19 1.28 -11.06
N ARG A 17 3.97 0.41 -10.07
CA ARG A 17 2.87 -0.56 -10.15
C ARG A 17 1.51 0.13 -10.12
N ALA A 18 1.35 1.18 -9.32
CA ALA A 18 0.13 1.97 -9.27
C ALA A 18 -0.18 2.60 -10.64
N MET A 19 0.85 3.10 -11.33
CA MET A 19 0.70 3.64 -12.68
C MET A 19 0.33 2.54 -13.69
N GLU A 20 0.97 1.37 -13.61
CA GLU A 20 0.68 0.22 -14.48
C GLU A 20 -0.77 -0.23 -14.37
N LEU A 21 -1.34 -0.21 -13.16
CA LEU A 21 -2.71 -0.66 -12.85
C LEU A 21 -3.76 0.43 -13.04
N ASP A 22 -3.38 1.65 -13.40
CA ASP A 22 -4.26 2.82 -13.38
C ASP A 22 -4.87 3.09 -12.00
N SER A 23 -4.22 2.60 -10.95
CA SER A 23 -4.57 2.89 -9.56
C SER A 23 -4.32 4.36 -9.23
N LEU A 24 -3.27 4.93 -9.81
CA LEU A 24 -2.92 6.34 -9.71
C LEU A 24 -3.02 6.97 -11.10
N ARG A 25 -3.84 8.02 -11.21
CA ARG A 25 -4.08 8.72 -12.46
C ARG A 25 -3.91 10.21 -12.27
N PHE A 26 -3.34 10.88 -13.25
CA PHE A 26 -3.19 12.34 -13.27
C PHE A 26 -4.15 12.95 -14.28
N GLY A 27 -4.69 14.12 -13.97
CA GLY A 27 -5.65 14.82 -14.81
C GLY A 27 -6.50 15.80 -14.01
N ASP A 28 -7.69 16.11 -14.52
CA ASP A 28 -8.63 16.98 -13.83
C ASP A 28 -9.75 16.13 -13.22
N PHE A 29 -9.79 16.07 -11.91
CA PHE A 29 -10.78 15.27 -11.18
C PHE A 29 -11.58 16.14 -10.22
N THR A 30 -12.84 15.79 -10.03
CA THR A 30 -13.68 16.36 -8.99
C THR A 30 -13.96 15.27 -7.95
N LEU A 31 -13.54 15.50 -6.72
CA LEU A 31 -13.72 14.55 -5.62
C LEU A 31 -15.17 14.55 -5.14
N SER A 32 -15.57 13.53 -4.39
CA SER A 32 -16.92 13.43 -3.83
C SER A 32 -17.28 14.60 -2.93
N SER A 33 -16.29 15.25 -2.33
CA SER A 33 -16.45 16.47 -1.53
C SER A 33 -16.73 17.72 -2.38
N GLY A 34 -16.59 17.64 -3.70
CA GLY A 34 -16.66 18.77 -4.62
C GLY A 34 -15.32 19.45 -4.87
N ALA A 35 -14.27 19.10 -4.13
CA ALA A 35 -12.93 19.65 -4.32
C ALA A 35 -12.31 19.17 -5.63
N LYS A 36 -11.49 20.03 -6.23
CA LYS A 36 -10.73 19.69 -7.45
C LYS A 36 -9.40 19.05 -7.09
N SER A 37 -8.97 18.09 -7.89
CA SER A 37 -7.67 17.42 -7.72
C SER A 37 -7.00 17.20 -9.07
N THR A 38 -5.67 17.27 -9.09
CA THR A 38 -4.88 16.97 -10.28
C THR A 38 -4.50 15.49 -10.36
N TYR A 39 -4.90 14.70 -9.37
CA TYR A 39 -4.68 13.25 -9.39
C TYR A 39 -5.86 12.53 -8.74
N TYR A 40 -5.97 11.25 -9.04
CA TYR A 40 -6.93 10.33 -8.42
C TYR A 40 -6.22 9.03 -8.07
N PHE A 41 -6.41 8.54 -6.85
CA PHE A 41 -5.78 7.31 -6.39
C PHE A 41 -6.83 6.35 -5.83
N ASP A 42 -6.89 5.14 -6.39
CA ASP A 42 -7.71 4.05 -5.86
C ASP A 42 -6.79 2.96 -5.31
N GLY A 43 -6.53 3.01 -4.01
CA GLY A 43 -5.62 2.09 -3.34
C GLY A 43 -6.07 0.63 -3.38
N ARG A 44 -7.36 0.38 -3.56
CA ARG A 44 -7.88 -0.99 -3.62
C ARG A 44 -7.36 -1.75 -4.83
N MET A 45 -7.13 -1.07 -5.94
CA MET A 45 -6.56 -1.68 -7.14
C MET A 45 -5.13 -2.17 -6.87
N LEU A 46 -4.41 -1.46 -6.01
CA LEU A 46 -3.03 -1.80 -5.64
C LEU A 46 -2.99 -2.87 -4.55
N SER A 47 -3.81 -2.73 -3.51
CA SER A 47 -3.79 -3.64 -2.35
C SER A 47 -4.34 -5.03 -2.67
N THR A 48 -5.13 -5.19 -3.73
CA THR A 48 -5.64 -6.49 -4.17
C THR A 48 -4.82 -7.08 -5.33
N ASP A 49 -3.84 -6.36 -5.84
CA ASP A 49 -2.90 -6.86 -6.84
C ASP A 49 -1.81 -7.69 -6.15
N PRO A 50 -1.42 -8.87 -6.70
CA PRO A 50 -0.41 -9.71 -6.04
C PRO A 50 0.91 -9.00 -5.75
N GLU A 51 1.44 -8.25 -6.70
CA GLU A 51 2.67 -7.49 -6.50
C GLU A 51 2.46 -6.31 -5.57
N GLY A 52 1.36 -5.56 -5.74
CA GLY A 52 1.03 -4.42 -4.89
C GLY A 52 0.85 -4.84 -3.44
N ALA A 53 0.09 -5.91 -3.19
CA ALA A 53 -0.11 -6.43 -1.83
C ALA A 53 1.20 -6.86 -1.19
N SER A 54 2.07 -7.54 -1.93
CA SER A 54 3.37 -7.98 -1.45
C SER A 54 4.26 -6.79 -1.08
N LEU A 55 4.32 -5.79 -1.94
CA LEU A 55 5.13 -4.58 -1.70
C LEU A 55 4.62 -3.78 -0.50
N ILE A 56 3.31 -3.64 -0.35
CA ILE A 56 2.70 -2.97 0.79
C ILE A 56 3.06 -3.71 2.08
N ALA A 57 2.93 -5.04 2.09
CA ALA A 57 3.27 -5.86 3.25
C ALA A 57 4.75 -5.73 3.61
N GLN A 58 5.65 -5.72 2.62
CA GLN A 58 7.07 -5.52 2.84
C GLN A 58 7.36 -4.15 3.46
N ALA A 59 6.71 -3.10 2.96
CA ALA A 59 6.87 -1.75 3.48
C ALA A 59 6.42 -1.66 4.95
N PHE A 60 5.26 -2.22 5.27
CA PHE A 60 4.77 -2.26 6.65
C PHE A 60 5.69 -3.09 7.56
N SER A 61 6.18 -4.22 7.08
CA SER A 61 7.10 -5.07 7.85
C SER A 61 8.37 -4.31 8.22
N ILE A 62 8.92 -3.53 7.28
CA ILE A 62 10.11 -2.71 7.54
C ILE A 62 9.77 -1.59 8.55
N ALA A 63 8.66 -0.89 8.32
CA ALA A 63 8.25 0.23 9.17
C ALA A 63 7.97 -0.20 10.62
N LEU A 64 7.49 -1.45 10.82
CA LEU A 64 7.11 -1.98 12.12
C LEU A 64 8.14 -2.96 12.70
N GLU A 65 9.34 -2.99 12.12
CA GLU A 65 10.38 -3.97 12.46
C GLU A 65 10.67 -4.04 13.96
N ASP A 66 10.72 -2.88 14.62
CA ASP A 66 11.05 -2.78 16.04
C ASP A 66 9.81 -2.58 16.95
N ALA A 67 8.61 -2.73 16.40
CA ALA A 67 7.39 -2.43 17.15
C ALA A 67 6.99 -3.53 18.15
N GLY A 68 7.50 -4.76 17.98
CA GLY A 68 7.14 -5.88 18.84
C GLY A 68 5.70 -6.35 18.65
N ALA A 69 5.12 -6.13 17.48
CA ALA A 69 3.73 -6.51 17.21
C ALA A 69 3.57 -8.03 17.20
N GLU A 70 2.47 -8.51 17.78
CA GLU A 70 2.12 -9.94 17.81
C GLU A 70 0.99 -10.28 16.83
N ALA A 71 0.21 -9.27 16.40
CA ALA A 71 -0.91 -9.43 15.47
C ALA A 71 -1.21 -8.12 14.78
N PHE A 72 -1.98 -8.20 13.69
CA PHE A 72 -2.40 -7.04 12.90
C PHE A 72 -3.89 -7.03 12.67
N GLY A 73 -4.48 -5.83 12.62
CA GLY A 73 -5.87 -5.63 12.30
C GLY A 73 -6.07 -4.36 11.48
N GLY A 74 -7.23 -4.23 10.89
CA GLY A 74 -7.57 -3.05 10.10
C GLY A 74 -9.05 -2.71 10.19
N PRO A 75 -9.42 -1.42 10.06
CA PRO A 75 -10.74 -0.92 10.44
C PRO A 75 -11.84 -1.14 9.41
N THR A 76 -11.54 -1.49 8.16
CA THR A 76 -12.54 -1.60 7.10
C THR A 76 -12.26 -2.79 6.19
N VAL A 77 -13.26 -3.13 5.34
CA VAL A 77 -13.09 -4.17 4.32
C VAL A 77 -11.92 -3.86 3.38
N ALA A 78 -11.68 -2.59 3.08
CA ALA A 78 -10.56 -2.19 2.23
C ALA A 78 -9.20 -2.53 2.85
N ALA A 79 -9.09 -2.62 4.18
CA ALA A 79 -7.86 -2.99 4.87
C ALA A 79 -7.61 -4.50 4.89
N VAL A 80 -8.62 -5.32 4.65
CA VAL A 80 -8.51 -6.79 4.76
C VAL A 80 -7.39 -7.37 3.92
N PRO A 81 -7.24 -7.03 2.62
CA PRO A 81 -6.14 -7.56 1.81
C PRO A 81 -4.76 -7.18 2.36
N ILE A 82 -4.64 -5.96 2.89
CA ILE A 82 -3.37 -5.46 3.46
C ILE A 82 -3.03 -6.25 4.72
N VAL A 83 -4.00 -6.43 5.61
CA VAL A 83 -3.81 -7.19 6.86
C VAL A 83 -3.45 -8.65 6.54
N GLY A 84 -4.15 -9.27 5.59
CA GLY A 84 -3.88 -10.63 5.18
C GLY A 84 -2.47 -10.79 4.61
N ALA A 85 -2.07 -9.90 3.72
CA ALA A 85 -0.74 -9.92 3.12
C ALA A 85 0.35 -9.69 4.18
N LEU A 86 0.11 -8.77 5.11
CA LEU A 86 1.06 -8.48 6.20
C LEU A 86 1.20 -9.66 7.16
N ALA A 87 0.11 -10.32 7.50
CA ALA A 87 0.14 -11.53 8.33
C ALA A 87 0.94 -12.64 7.67
N LEU A 88 0.74 -12.86 6.37
CA LEU A 88 1.48 -13.85 5.60
C LEU A 88 2.98 -13.52 5.55
N GLN A 89 3.32 -12.26 5.27
CA GLN A 89 4.70 -11.78 5.16
C GLN A 89 5.44 -11.89 6.48
N SER A 90 4.79 -11.55 7.59
CA SER A 90 5.39 -11.49 8.92
C SER A 90 5.27 -12.79 9.72
N HIS A 91 4.40 -13.70 9.29
CA HIS A 91 4.07 -14.93 9.99
C HIS A 91 3.42 -14.71 11.37
N LEU A 92 2.66 -13.61 11.49
CA LEU A 92 1.92 -13.32 12.72
C LEU A 92 0.45 -13.75 12.64
#